data_ec8aafc85beccad38661ff1a0538e4b4
#
_entry.id   ec8aafc85beccad38661ff1a0538e4b4
#
_cell.length_a   1.000
_cell.length_b   1.000
_cell.length_c   1.000
_cell.angle_alpha   90.00
_cell.angle_beta   90.00
_cell.angle_gamma   90.00
#
_symmetry.space_group_name_H-M   'P 1'
#
loop_
_entity.id
_entity.type
_entity.pdbx_description
1 polymer ?
#
loop_
_entity_poly.entity_id
_entity_poly.type
_entity_poly.pdbx_seq_one_letter_code
_entity_poly.pdbx_strand_id
1 'polypeptide(L)'
;LTIEPIRKESIRNAKYIISCVRVGGLEAFETDISIPLKYGIDQCVGDTICAGGIMYGQRNIPVILDFCKDIKKYAKKNALFLNYANPMAMNTWAANEIGKVNTIGLCHGVQGSAKLIEDSLKIPFNKMKYSCSGINHMTWYLDLEYKGKKIKKEQLSKSLKKHKQFSRDEKVRIDILDKFGYFSTESNGHLSEYLP
;
A
#
# COMPACT_ATOMS: atom_id res chain seq x y z
N LEU A 1 14.38 -18.02 -15.72
CA LEU A 1 12.95 -17.91 -15.37
C LEU A 1 12.25 -19.18 -15.81
N THR A 2 11.59 -19.87 -14.86
CA THR A 2 10.74 -21.04 -15.13
C THR A 2 9.30 -20.69 -14.77
N ILE A 3 8.36 -21.21 -15.54
CA ILE A 3 6.93 -21.14 -15.24
C ILE A 3 6.52 -22.48 -14.66
N GLU A 4 6.03 -22.48 -13.43
CA GLU A 4 5.54 -23.67 -12.75
C GLU A 4 4.10 -23.42 -12.27
N PRO A 5 3.09 -24.02 -12.91
CA PRO A 5 1.69 -23.81 -12.59
C PRO A 5 1.25 -24.48 -11.29
N ILE A 6 2.02 -25.44 -10.79
CA ILE A 6 1.70 -26.17 -9.56
C ILE A 6 2.34 -25.43 -8.39
N ARG A 7 1.54 -24.73 -7.59
CA ARG A 7 2.00 -23.90 -6.45
C ARG A 7 3.00 -24.64 -5.53
N LYS A 8 2.73 -25.89 -5.19
CA LYS A 8 3.59 -26.68 -4.30
C LYS A 8 4.99 -26.89 -4.87
N GLU A 9 5.10 -27.07 -6.15
CA GLU A 9 6.40 -27.25 -6.82
C GLU A 9 7.12 -25.89 -6.98
N SER A 10 6.37 -24.83 -7.32
CA SER A 10 6.95 -23.50 -7.48
C SER A 10 7.58 -22.95 -6.19
N ILE A 11 7.04 -23.30 -5.03
CA ILE A 11 7.55 -22.84 -3.73
C ILE A 11 8.51 -23.82 -3.07
N ARG A 12 8.72 -24.99 -3.63
CA ARG A 12 9.61 -26.02 -3.05
C ARG A 12 11.03 -25.47 -2.85
N ASN A 13 11.51 -25.56 -1.61
CA ASN A 13 12.81 -25.00 -1.20
C ASN A 13 12.99 -23.50 -1.44
N ALA A 14 11.93 -22.75 -1.72
CA ALA A 14 12.00 -21.31 -1.86
C ALA A 14 12.37 -20.65 -0.54
N LYS A 15 13.24 -19.63 -0.60
CA LYS A 15 13.60 -18.77 0.54
C LYS A 15 12.73 -17.52 0.60
N TYR A 16 12.31 -17.01 -0.55
CA TYR A 16 11.45 -15.84 -0.69
C TYR A 16 10.26 -16.22 -1.57
N ILE A 17 9.08 -15.88 -1.11
CA ILE A 17 7.82 -16.11 -1.81
C ILE A 17 7.08 -14.79 -1.89
N ILE A 18 6.69 -14.38 -3.10
CA ILE A 18 5.94 -13.13 -3.32
C ILE A 18 4.52 -13.48 -3.74
N SER A 19 3.54 -12.88 -3.08
CA SER A 19 2.13 -12.98 -3.45
C SER A 19 1.61 -11.67 -4.02
N CYS A 20 1.01 -11.74 -5.21
CA CYS A 20 0.34 -10.62 -5.90
C CYS A 20 -1.04 -11.08 -6.42
N VAL A 21 -1.81 -11.78 -5.61
CA VAL A 21 -3.10 -12.34 -6.01
C VAL A 21 -4.26 -11.39 -5.75
N ARG A 22 -5.27 -11.45 -6.62
CA ARG A 22 -6.58 -10.84 -6.41
C ARG A 22 -7.64 -11.95 -6.51
N VAL A 23 -8.12 -12.40 -5.35
CA VAL A 23 -9.16 -13.45 -5.30
C VAL A 23 -10.48 -12.87 -5.79
N GLY A 24 -11.12 -13.58 -6.73
CA GLY A 24 -12.37 -13.14 -7.37
C GLY A 24 -12.20 -12.20 -8.57
N GLY A 25 -10.94 -11.80 -8.88
CA GLY A 25 -10.65 -10.99 -10.07
C GLY A 25 -11.31 -9.61 -10.06
N LEU A 26 -11.52 -9.07 -11.25
CA LEU A 26 -12.15 -7.75 -11.44
C LEU A 26 -13.66 -7.77 -11.18
N GLU A 27 -14.34 -8.86 -11.45
CA GLU A 27 -15.78 -9.01 -11.23
C GLU A 27 -16.15 -8.88 -9.76
N ALA A 28 -15.40 -9.54 -8.87
CA ALA A 28 -15.59 -9.39 -7.44
C ALA A 28 -15.25 -7.97 -6.96
N PHE A 29 -14.23 -7.34 -7.55
CA PHE A 29 -13.86 -5.97 -7.24
C PHE A 29 -14.97 -4.98 -7.65
N GLU A 30 -15.55 -5.12 -8.83
CA GLU A 30 -16.68 -4.32 -9.28
C GLU A 30 -17.86 -4.46 -8.31
N THR A 31 -18.13 -5.67 -7.84
CA THR A 31 -19.18 -5.94 -6.84
C THR A 31 -18.89 -5.25 -5.50
N ASP A 32 -17.65 -5.29 -5.04
CA ASP A 32 -17.19 -4.66 -3.79
C ASP A 32 -17.36 -3.13 -3.81
N ILE A 33 -17.29 -2.51 -4.98
CA ILE A 33 -17.49 -1.07 -5.19
C ILE A 33 -18.96 -0.74 -5.42
N SER A 34 -19.63 -1.45 -6.33
CA SER A 34 -20.95 -1.10 -6.81
C SER A 34 -22.07 -1.31 -5.78
N ILE A 35 -21.92 -2.30 -4.88
CA ILE A 35 -22.93 -2.53 -3.84
C ILE A 35 -22.95 -1.37 -2.83
N PRO A 36 -21.85 -0.96 -2.18
CA PRO A 36 -21.86 0.18 -1.27
C PRO A 36 -22.32 1.48 -1.92
N LEU A 37 -21.95 1.69 -3.20
CA LEU A 37 -22.37 2.87 -3.95
C LEU A 37 -23.90 3.02 -4.04
N LYS A 38 -24.65 1.92 -4.11
CA LYS A 38 -26.13 1.94 -4.09
C LYS A 38 -26.71 2.52 -2.79
N TYR A 39 -25.91 2.52 -1.73
CA TYR A 39 -26.25 3.07 -0.42
C TYR A 39 -25.59 4.43 -0.14
N GLY A 40 -25.02 5.06 -1.19
CA GLY A 40 -24.38 6.37 -1.07
C GLY A 40 -22.96 6.32 -0.49
N ILE A 41 -22.35 5.13 -0.36
CA ILE A 41 -20.98 4.97 0.11
C ILE A 41 -20.08 4.87 -1.11
N ASP A 42 -19.47 5.99 -1.46
CA ASP A 42 -18.50 6.07 -2.57
C ASP A 42 -17.12 5.62 -2.09
N GLN A 43 -16.53 4.67 -2.81
CA GLN A 43 -15.20 4.13 -2.52
C GLN A 43 -14.33 4.34 -3.73
N CYS A 44 -13.38 5.26 -3.65
CA CYS A 44 -12.49 5.60 -4.76
C CYS A 44 -11.62 4.40 -5.20
N VAL A 45 -11.15 3.60 -4.24
CA VAL A 45 -10.32 2.41 -4.48
C VAL A 45 -10.96 1.13 -3.92
N GLY A 46 -11.52 1.17 -2.70
CA GLY A 46 -12.31 0.10 -2.10
C GLY A 46 -11.56 -1.20 -1.81
N ASP A 47 -10.25 -1.16 -1.63
CA ASP A 47 -9.43 -2.39 -1.50
C ASP A 47 -8.63 -2.50 -0.20
N THR A 48 -8.82 -1.58 0.75
CA THR A 48 -8.01 -1.52 1.98
C THR A 48 -8.83 -1.63 3.24
N ILE A 49 -9.71 -0.68 3.49
CA ILE A 49 -10.69 -0.64 4.59
C ILE A 49 -12.07 -0.40 3.97
N CYS A 50 -13.05 0.14 4.69
CA CYS A 50 -14.43 0.32 4.23
C CYS A 50 -15.11 -1.00 3.82
N ALA A 51 -16.31 -0.94 3.29
CA ALA A 51 -17.11 -2.11 2.94
C ALA A 51 -16.40 -3.02 1.92
N GLY A 52 -15.86 -2.43 0.86
CA GLY A 52 -15.14 -3.17 -0.19
C GLY A 52 -13.88 -3.85 0.35
N GLY A 53 -13.08 -3.14 1.14
CA GLY A 53 -11.86 -3.68 1.75
C GLY A 53 -12.15 -4.84 2.71
N ILE A 54 -13.23 -4.74 3.51
CA ILE A 54 -13.65 -5.83 4.41
C ILE A 54 -14.06 -7.06 3.61
N MET A 55 -14.91 -6.91 2.60
CA MET A 55 -15.37 -8.03 1.77
C MET A 55 -14.22 -8.67 1.01
N TYR A 56 -13.30 -7.86 0.49
CA TYR A 56 -12.10 -8.34 -0.17
C TYR A 56 -11.17 -9.10 0.80
N GLY A 57 -10.99 -8.59 2.03
CA GLY A 57 -10.24 -9.27 3.08
C GLY A 57 -10.84 -10.62 3.46
N GLN A 58 -12.15 -10.69 3.66
CA GLN A 58 -12.85 -11.95 3.94
C GLN A 58 -12.68 -13.00 2.82
N ARG A 59 -12.58 -12.56 1.58
CA ARG A 59 -12.36 -13.42 0.42
C ARG A 59 -10.89 -13.84 0.27
N ASN A 60 -9.94 -12.95 0.56
CA ASN A 60 -8.51 -13.21 0.41
C ASN A 60 -7.90 -14.00 1.56
N ILE A 61 -8.27 -13.72 2.81
CA ILE A 61 -7.64 -14.32 4.00
C ILE A 61 -7.64 -15.86 3.95
N PRO A 62 -8.74 -16.56 3.61
CA PRO A 62 -8.72 -18.02 3.50
C PRO A 62 -7.68 -18.53 2.51
N VAL A 63 -7.51 -17.86 1.36
CA VAL A 63 -6.53 -18.22 0.34
C VAL A 63 -5.10 -17.97 0.82
N ILE A 64 -4.85 -16.84 1.50
CA ILE A 64 -3.54 -16.54 2.10
C ILE A 64 -3.18 -17.56 3.18
N LEU A 65 -4.14 -17.97 4.01
CA LEU A 65 -3.91 -19.02 5.02
C LEU A 65 -3.63 -20.38 4.38
N ASP A 66 -4.23 -20.67 3.25
CA ASP A 66 -3.92 -21.90 2.47
C ASP A 66 -2.50 -21.82 1.88
N PHE A 67 -2.07 -20.65 1.39
CA PHE A 67 -0.66 -20.44 1.01
C PHE A 67 0.28 -20.67 2.19
N CYS A 68 -0.06 -20.19 3.38
CA CYS A 68 0.75 -20.39 4.58
C CYS A 68 0.94 -21.88 4.93
N LYS A 69 -0.09 -22.71 4.72
CA LYS A 69 0.02 -24.17 4.90
C LYS A 69 1.06 -24.78 3.95
N ASP A 70 0.99 -24.41 2.68
CA ASP A 70 1.93 -24.90 1.67
C ASP A 70 3.36 -24.37 1.92
N ILE A 71 3.52 -23.11 2.29
CA ILE A 71 4.82 -22.51 2.65
C ILE A 71 5.48 -23.29 3.79
N LYS A 72 4.74 -23.55 4.87
CA LYS A 72 5.26 -24.33 5.99
C LYS A 72 5.68 -25.75 5.62
N LYS A 73 5.01 -26.35 4.64
CA LYS A 73 5.26 -27.74 4.22
C LYS A 73 6.36 -27.88 3.21
N TYR A 74 6.47 -26.96 2.24
CA TYR A 74 7.29 -27.15 1.05
C TYR A 74 8.45 -26.14 0.91
N ALA A 75 8.34 -24.96 1.48
CA ALA A 75 9.39 -23.95 1.42
C ALA A 75 10.54 -24.23 2.41
N LYS A 76 11.60 -23.46 2.35
CA LYS A 76 12.66 -23.50 3.37
C LYS A 76 12.13 -23.11 4.73
N LYS A 77 12.68 -23.70 5.80
CA LYS A 77 12.24 -23.50 7.19
C LYS A 77 12.12 -22.03 7.60
N ASN A 78 12.97 -21.16 7.09
CA ASN A 78 12.99 -19.73 7.38
C ASN A 78 12.59 -18.91 6.14
N ALA A 79 11.66 -19.42 5.32
CA ALA A 79 11.17 -18.68 4.18
C ALA A 79 10.47 -17.40 4.60
N LEU A 80 10.69 -16.34 3.83
CA LEU A 80 10.02 -15.06 3.99
C LEU A 80 8.90 -14.94 2.96
N PHE A 81 7.69 -14.72 3.45
CA PHE A 81 6.52 -14.47 2.62
C PHE A 81 6.33 -12.95 2.46
N LEU A 82 6.38 -12.49 1.23
CA LEU A 82 6.25 -11.08 0.85
C LEU A 82 4.84 -10.88 0.27
N ASN A 83 3.95 -10.31 1.06
CA ASN A 83 2.58 -10.07 0.63
C ASN A 83 2.44 -8.71 -0.05
N TYR A 84 2.13 -8.71 -1.33
CA TYR A 84 1.84 -7.52 -2.14
C TYR A 84 0.35 -7.41 -2.50
N ALA A 85 -0.48 -8.34 -2.01
CA ALA A 85 -1.92 -8.38 -2.25
C ALA A 85 -2.69 -7.56 -1.22
N ASN A 86 -3.67 -6.79 -1.67
CA ASN A 86 -4.60 -6.07 -0.80
C ASN A 86 -5.75 -7.00 -0.31
N PRO A 87 -6.39 -6.67 0.80
CA PRO A 87 -5.98 -5.66 1.79
C PRO A 87 -4.68 -6.06 2.49
N MET A 88 -3.62 -5.32 2.22
CA MET A 88 -2.26 -5.75 2.58
C MET A 88 -2.10 -5.97 4.08
N ALA A 89 -2.58 -5.06 4.91
CA ALA A 89 -2.47 -5.16 6.36
C ALA A 89 -3.23 -6.38 6.92
N MET A 90 -4.48 -6.59 6.47
CA MET A 90 -5.30 -7.73 6.91
C MET A 90 -4.69 -9.07 6.52
N ASN A 91 -4.26 -9.20 5.26
CA ASN A 91 -3.62 -10.40 4.74
C ASN A 91 -2.31 -10.72 5.47
N THR A 92 -1.47 -9.70 5.70
CA THR A 92 -0.20 -9.85 6.41
C THR A 92 -0.41 -10.23 7.87
N TRP A 93 -1.37 -9.59 8.53
CA TRP A 93 -1.72 -9.91 9.91
C TRP A 93 -2.23 -11.36 10.04
N ALA A 94 -3.17 -11.76 9.18
CA ALA A 94 -3.67 -13.13 9.17
C ALA A 94 -2.55 -14.16 8.91
N ALA A 95 -1.63 -13.88 7.97
CA ALA A 95 -0.51 -14.77 7.67
C ALA A 95 0.45 -14.94 8.85
N ASN A 96 0.75 -13.85 9.59
CA ASN A 96 1.61 -13.90 10.77
C ASN A 96 0.89 -14.55 11.96
N GLU A 97 -0.31 -14.08 12.33
CA GLU A 97 -0.97 -14.47 13.58
C GLU A 97 -1.67 -15.83 13.49
N ILE A 98 -2.30 -16.14 12.37
CA ILE A 98 -3.05 -17.38 12.17
C ILE A 98 -2.22 -18.36 11.36
N GLY A 99 -1.68 -17.91 10.23
CA GLY A 99 -0.85 -18.72 9.33
C GLY A 99 0.48 -19.11 9.95
N LYS A 100 1.01 -18.35 10.93
CA LYS A 100 2.31 -18.56 11.58
C LYS A 100 3.45 -18.71 10.57
N VAL A 101 3.44 -17.87 9.54
CA VAL A 101 4.49 -17.74 8.53
C VAL A 101 5.09 -16.34 8.64
N ASN A 102 6.42 -16.24 8.66
CA ASN A 102 7.12 -14.96 8.69
C ASN A 102 6.76 -14.16 7.44
N THR A 103 5.93 -13.13 7.60
CA THR A 103 5.33 -12.40 6.50
C THR A 103 5.58 -10.90 6.64
N ILE A 104 5.99 -10.27 5.54
CA ILE A 104 6.09 -8.81 5.42
C ILE A 104 5.10 -8.33 4.37
N GLY A 105 4.27 -7.35 4.73
CA GLY A 105 3.41 -6.65 3.80
C GLY A 105 4.17 -5.55 3.06
N LEU A 106 3.97 -5.47 1.76
CA LEU A 106 4.65 -4.52 0.88
C LEU A 106 3.65 -3.56 0.25
N CYS A 107 4.03 -2.29 0.20
CA CYS A 107 3.36 -1.24 -0.57
C CYS A 107 4.41 -0.32 -1.18
N HIS A 108 4.07 0.39 -2.26
CA HIS A 108 4.97 1.30 -2.96
C HIS A 108 4.69 2.79 -2.68
N GLY A 109 3.67 3.11 -1.88
CA GLY A 109 3.23 4.49 -1.63
C GLY A 109 4.32 5.38 -1.05
N VAL A 110 5.08 4.87 -0.07
CA VAL A 110 6.19 5.62 0.53
C VAL A 110 7.24 5.99 -0.52
N GLN A 111 7.74 5.03 -1.29
CA GLN A 111 8.79 5.29 -2.28
C GLN A 111 8.29 6.17 -3.44
N GLY A 112 7.07 5.91 -3.92
CA GLY A 112 6.45 6.71 -4.99
C GLY A 112 6.25 8.16 -4.58
N SER A 113 5.77 8.40 -3.37
CA SER A 113 5.58 9.74 -2.85
C SER A 113 6.89 10.44 -2.49
N ALA A 114 7.90 9.71 -2.01
CA ALA A 114 9.24 10.28 -1.85
C ALA A 114 9.79 10.82 -3.17
N LYS A 115 9.65 10.02 -4.26
CA LYS A 115 10.02 10.48 -5.60
C LYS A 115 9.25 11.70 -6.03
N LEU A 116 7.94 11.76 -5.82
CA LEU A 116 7.10 12.92 -6.13
C LEU A 116 7.59 14.18 -5.40
N ILE A 117 7.92 14.07 -4.11
CA ILE A 117 8.48 15.17 -3.32
C ILE A 117 9.82 15.61 -3.88
N GLU A 118 10.73 14.66 -4.16
CA GLU A 118 12.04 14.95 -4.75
C GLU A 118 11.89 15.67 -6.11
N ASP A 119 11.02 15.17 -6.98
CA ASP A 119 10.74 15.79 -8.29
C ASP A 119 10.19 17.22 -8.13
N SER A 120 9.24 17.43 -7.20
CA SER A 120 8.65 18.76 -6.96
C SER A 120 9.68 19.77 -6.47
N LEU A 121 10.59 19.35 -5.62
CA LEU A 121 11.64 20.16 -5.01
C LEU A 121 12.94 20.19 -5.82
N LYS A 122 13.00 19.48 -6.93
CA LYS A 122 14.21 19.28 -7.78
C LYS A 122 15.39 18.68 -6.98
N ILE A 123 15.07 17.78 -6.08
CA ILE A 123 16.07 16.99 -5.34
C ILE A 123 16.42 15.77 -6.20
N PRO A 124 17.70 15.43 -6.37
CA PRO A 124 18.09 14.22 -7.09
C PRO A 124 17.50 12.95 -6.44
N PHE A 125 17.10 11.98 -7.26
CA PHE A 125 16.47 10.74 -6.82
C PHE A 125 17.28 10.02 -5.71
N ASN A 126 16.58 9.54 -4.70
CA ASN A 126 17.13 8.89 -3.49
C ASN A 126 18.13 9.74 -2.70
N LYS A 127 18.05 11.07 -2.75
CA LYS A 127 18.90 11.95 -1.95
C LYS A 127 18.17 12.61 -0.79
N MET A 128 16.85 12.53 -0.75
CA MET A 128 16.06 12.97 0.40
C MET A 128 16.10 11.92 1.51
N LYS A 129 16.31 12.35 2.75
CA LYS A 129 16.08 11.52 3.93
C LYS A 129 14.69 11.81 4.46
N TYR A 130 14.02 10.78 4.95
CA TYR A 130 12.68 10.92 5.51
C TYR A 130 12.40 9.86 6.57
N SER A 131 11.48 10.17 7.47
CA SER A 131 10.84 9.21 8.36
C SER A 131 9.34 9.20 8.11
N CYS A 132 8.74 8.02 8.17
CA CYS A 132 7.32 7.81 7.95
C CYS A 132 6.71 7.01 9.10
N SER A 133 5.46 7.32 9.45
CA SER A 133 4.68 6.53 10.40
C SER A 133 3.21 6.53 10.02
N GLY A 134 2.52 5.44 10.35
CA GLY A 134 1.09 5.26 10.07
C GLY A 134 0.77 3.82 9.73
N ILE A 135 -0.40 3.62 9.16
CA ILE A 135 -0.89 2.32 8.68
C ILE A 135 -0.84 2.26 7.16
N ASN A 136 -1.00 1.06 6.59
CA ASN A 136 -1.08 0.90 5.14
C ASN A 136 -2.16 1.81 4.53
N HIS A 137 -1.80 2.50 3.46
CA HIS A 137 -2.57 3.51 2.74
C HIS A 137 -2.97 4.75 3.55
N MET A 138 -2.46 4.89 4.79
CA MET A 138 -2.55 6.12 5.58
C MET A 138 -1.30 6.30 6.43
N THR A 139 -0.19 6.54 5.75
CA THR A 139 1.13 6.82 6.34
C THR A 139 1.51 8.27 6.05
N TRP A 140 2.28 8.87 6.94
CA TRP A 140 2.63 10.28 6.92
C TRP A 140 4.13 10.47 6.94
N TYR A 141 4.65 11.42 6.17
CA TYR A 141 6.02 11.89 6.31
C TYR A 141 6.12 12.79 7.54
N LEU A 142 6.82 12.31 8.57
CA LEU A 142 7.04 13.06 9.81
C LEU A 142 8.20 14.03 9.66
N ASP A 143 9.28 13.57 9.05
CA ASP A 143 10.46 14.36 8.78
C ASP A 143 10.88 14.23 7.32
N LEU A 144 11.29 15.33 6.75
CA LEU A 144 11.88 15.42 5.41
C LEU A 144 13.17 16.25 5.50
N GLU A 145 14.28 15.72 4.98
CA GLU A 145 15.59 16.36 5.04
C GLU A 145 16.35 16.22 3.72
N TYR A 146 17.03 17.29 3.31
CA TYR A 146 17.95 17.25 2.20
C TYR A 146 19.22 18.04 2.53
N LYS A 147 20.41 17.46 2.33
CA LYS A 147 21.73 18.04 2.65
C LYS A 147 21.82 18.60 4.09
N GLY A 148 21.30 17.84 5.07
CA GLY A 148 21.32 18.21 6.48
C GLY A 148 20.34 19.32 6.87
N LYS A 149 19.43 19.74 5.97
CA LYS A 149 18.43 20.78 6.23
C LYS A 149 17.03 20.19 6.17
N LYS A 150 16.20 20.49 7.19
CA LYS A 150 14.80 20.13 7.20
C LYS A 150 14.05 20.85 6.09
N ILE A 151 13.21 20.12 5.38
CA ILE A 151 12.26 20.67 4.40
C ILE A 151 11.00 21.06 5.15
N LYS A 152 10.68 22.36 5.12
CA LYS A 152 9.50 22.89 5.79
C LYS A 152 8.23 22.59 4.97
N LYS A 153 7.08 22.41 5.65
CA LYS A 153 5.78 22.16 5.01
C LYS A 153 5.41 23.25 3.99
N GLU A 154 5.70 24.53 4.32
CA GLU A 154 5.41 25.65 3.44
C GLU A 154 6.22 25.60 2.14
N GLN A 155 7.47 25.16 2.24
CA GLN A 155 8.35 24.96 1.08
C GLN A 155 7.80 23.84 0.19
N LEU A 156 7.40 22.71 0.78
CA LEU A 156 6.84 21.58 0.06
C LEU A 156 5.50 21.96 -0.58
N SER A 157 4.55 22.52 0.17
CA SER A 157 3.25 22.94 -0.34
C SER A 157 3.40 23.93 -1.49
N LYS A 158 4.25 24.96 -1.33
CA LYS A 158 4.53 25.92 -2.41
C LYS A 158 5.10 25.27 -3.66
N SER A 159 5.97 24.27 -3.51
CA SER A 159 6.56 23.55 -4.63
C SER A 159 5.53 22.71 -5.36
N LEU A 160 4.73 21.94 -4.64
CA LEU A 160 3.65 21.11 -5.21
C LEU A 160 2.62 21.96 -5.95
N LYS A 161 2.18 23.09 -5.36
CA LYS A 161 1.23 24.03 -6.00
C LYS A 161 1.76 24.68 -7.27
N LYS A 162 3.07 24.87 -7.37
CA LYS A 162 3.71 25.44 -8.57
C LYS A 162 3.91 24.41 -9.68
N HIS A 163 3.94 23.14 -9.38
CA HIS A 163 4.15 22.08 -10.36
C HIS A 163 2.87 21.86 -11.17
N LYS A 164 2.91 22.05 -12.51
CA LYS A 164 1.74 22.02 -13.38
C LYS A 164 0.89 20.74 -13.22
N GLN A 165 1.52 19.60 -13.11
CA GLN A 165 0.83 18.32 -12.95
C GLN A 165 0.39 18.10 -11.48
N PHE A 166 1.31 18.24 -10.51
CA PHE A 166 1.02 17.92 -9.11
C PHE A 166 -0.04 18.84 -8.50
N SER A 167 -0.09 20.12 -8.90
CA SER A 167 -1.13 21.06 -8.45
C SER A 167 -2.55 20.60 -8.82
N ARG A 168 -2.68 19.85 -9.91
CA ARG A 168 -3.95 19.28 -10.35
C ARG A 168 -4.21 17.90 -9.74
N ASP A 169 -3.19 17.04 -9.80
CA ASP A 169 -3.34 15.62 -9.50
C ASP A 169 -3.24 15.31 -8.00
N GLU A 170 -2.69 16.23 -7.18
CA GLU A 170 -2.44 16.02 -5.75
C GLU A 170 -3.24 16.99 -4.84
N LYS A 171 -4.39 17.46 -5.30
CA LYS A 171 -5.19 18.48 -4.58
C LYS A 171 -5.52 18.13 -3.14
N VAL A 172 -6.02 16.91 -2.92
CA VAL A 172 -6.41 16.44 -1.57
C VAL A 172 -5.18 16.37 -0.67
N ARG A 173 -4.08 15.80 -1.15
CA ARG A 173 -2.83 15.68 -0.37
C ARG A 173 -2.22 17.03 -0.04
N ILE A 174 -2.30 18.00 -0.95
CA ILE A 174 -1.82 19.37 -0.72
C ILE A 174 -2.71 20.09 0.32
N ASP A 175 -4.02 19.93 0.24
CA ASP A 175 -4.95 20.53 1.23
C ASP A 175 -4.72 19.93 2.62
N ILE A 176 -4.55 18.62 2.72
CA ILE A 176 -4.21 17.92 3.95
C ILE A 176 -2.84 18.39 4.51
N LEU A 177 -1.82 18.51 3.65
CA LEU A 177 -0.53 19.07 4.07
C LEU A 177 -0.67 20.46 4.67
N ASP A 178 -1.46 21.33 4.05
CA ASP A 178 -1.68 22.70 4.53
C ASP A 178 -2.41 22.72 5.87
N LYS A 179 -3.42 21.87 6.06
CA LYS A 179 -4.22 21.82 7.27
C LYS A 179 -3.52 21.09 8.43
N PHE A 180 -2.97 19.92 8.17
CA PHE A 180 -2.39 19.07 9.23
C PHE A 180 -0.87 19.17 9.36
N GLY A 181 -0.19 19.73 8.37
CA GLY A 181 1.26 19.93 8.44
C GLY A 181 2.10 18.75 7.99
N TYR A 182 1.49 17.63 7.62
CA TYR A 182 2.17 16.41 7.18
C TYR A 182 1.68 15.98 5.81
N PHE A 183 2.60 15.46 4.98
CA PHE A 183 2.26 14.96 3.66
C PHE A 183 1.98 13.45 3.71
N SER A 184 0.86 13.03 3.14
CA SER A 184 0.49 11.62 3.07
C SER A 184 1.33 10.88 2.01
N THR A 185 1.64 9.62 2.30
CA THR A 185 2.37 8.74 1.37
C THR A 185 1.50 8.17 0.25
N GLU A 186 0.18 8.26 0.38
CA GLU A 186 -0.75 7.62 -0.55
C GLU A 186 -1.43 8.60 -1.49
N SER A 187 -2.04 8.06 -2.55
CA SER A 187 -2.80 8.84 -3.52
C SER A 187 -4.00 9.55 -2.91
N ASN A 188 -4.52 10.54 -3.61
CA ASN A 188 -5.76 11.21 -3.21
C ASN A 188 -6.92 10.24 -3.01
N GLY A 189 -7.04 9.22 -3.87
CA GLY A 189 -8.10 8.23 -3.80
C GLY A 189 -8.07 7.42 -2.51
N HIS A 190 -6.91 6.88 -2.14
CA HIS A 190 -6.79 6.18 -0.84
C HIS A 190 -7.07 7.12 0.33
N LEU A 191 -6.49 8.32 0.31
CA LEU A 191 -6.64 9.27 1.41
C LEU A 191 -8.10 9.70 1.60
N SER A 192 -8.86 9.86 0.51
CA SER A 192 -10.27 10.24 0.57
C SER A 192 -11.16 9.19 1.23
N GLU A 193 -10.78 7.92 1.21
CA GLU A 193 -11.54 6.85 1.89
C GLU A 193 -11.38 6.84 3.41
N TYR A 194 -10.39 7.57 3.95
CA TYR A 194 -10.12 7.68 5.39
C TYR A 194 -10.67 8.99 6.00
N LEU A 195 -11.16 9.88 5.16
CA LEU A 195 -11.64 11.20 5.57
C LEU A 195 -13.10 11.38 5.18
N PRO A 196 -13.90 12.11 5.99
CA PRO A 196 -15.29 12.42 5.65
C PRO A 196 -15.41 13.33 4.43
#